data_211280d8d2bd2dd397f1254060ce6bf5
#
_entry.id   211280d8d2bd2dd397f1254060ce6bf5
#
_cell.length_a   1.000
_cell.length_b   1.000
_cell.length_c   1.000
_cell.angle_alpha   90.00
_cell.angle_beta   90.00
_cell.angle_gamma   90.00
#
_symmetry.space_group_name_H-M   'P 1'
#
loop_
_entity.id
_entity.type
_entity.pdbx_description
1 polymer ?
#
loop_
_entity_poly.entity_id
_entity_poly.type
_entity_poly.pdbx_seq_one_letter_code
_entity_poly.pdbx_strand_id
1 'polypeptide(L)'
;LNVLSSSSTTDQTDLETFRPQRHLDGSFQQTLLPFGGGERVCLGKALAELEIRLMAMGLLQRVQLHLEPDQDLNLQLIPSPTPRDGLLVRATAR
;
A
#
# COMPACT_ATOMS: atom_id res chain seq x y z
N LEU A 1 -7.00 10.23 -7.41
CA LEU A 1 -7.01 10.75 -6.02
C LEU A 1 -5.63 10.51 -5.43
N ASN A 2 -4.86 11.58 -5.28
CA ASN A 2 -3.54 11.46 -4.70
C ASN A 2 -3.70 11.35 -3.17
N VAL A 3 -3.59 10.17 -2.63
CA VAL A 3 -3.72 9.90 -1.19
C VAL A 3 -2.68 10.70 -0.38
N LEU A 4 -1.61 11.16 -1.04
CA LEU A 4 -0.55 11.96 -0.45
C LEU A 4 -0.86 13.46 -0.36
N SER A 5 -1.93 13.93 -1.03
CA SER A 5 -2.24 15.37 -1.10
C SER A 5 -2.96 15.98 0.09
N SER A 6 -3.28 15.19 1.10
CA SER A 6 -3.96 15.67 2.32
C SER A 6 -3.01 16.02 3.47
N SER A 7 -1.70 16.08 3.21
CA SER A 7 -0.74 16.33 4.27
C SER A 7 -0.37 17.79 4.40
N SER A 8 -0.59 18.34 5.57
CA SER A 8 -0.02 19.61 6.00
C SER A 8 1.51 19.49 6.10
N THR A 9 2.16 20.38 5.42
CA THR A 9 3.48 20.99 5.63
C THR A 9 4.32 20.48 6.82
N THR A 10 4.84 19.28 6.75
CA THR A 10 6.09 18.93 7.41
C THR A 10 7.03 18.37 6.35
N ASP A 11 8.23 18.89 6.34
CA ASP A 11 9.31 18.62 5.41
C ASP A 11 9.70 17.12 5.44
N GLN A 12 8.92 16.30 4.77
CA GLN A 12 9.24 14.88 4.55
C GLN A 12 9.73 14.72 3.12
N THR A 13 11.00 14.96 2.93
CA THR A 13 11.69 15.00 1.63
C THR A 13 11.80 13.62 0.95
N ASP A 14 11.37 12.52 1.59
CA ASP A 14 11.52 11.16 1.05
C ASP A 14 10.21 10.35 0.98
N LEU A 15 9.06 11.02 0.84
CA LEU A 15 7.76 10.34 0.80
C LEU A 15 7.60 9.37 -0.38
N GLU A 16 8.32 9.60 -1.45
CA GLU A 16 8.33 8.72 -2.62
C GLU A 16 9.17 7.46 -2.41
N THR A 17 10.01 7.45 -1.39
CA THR A 17 10.83 6.29 -1.06
C THR A 17 10.02 5.28 -0.27
N PHE A 18 9.98 4.03 -0.74
CA PHE A 18 9.39 2.93 0.02
C PHE A 18 10.24 2.61 1.25
N ARG A 19 9.84 3.13 2.41
CA ARG A 19 10.51 2.94 3.70
C ARG A 19 9.48 2.62 4.79
N PRO A 20 9.05 1.35 4.89
CA PRO A 20 8.03 0.95 5.87
C PRO A 20 8.46 1.16 7.33
N GLN A 21 9.77 1.21 7.60
CA GLN A 21 10.33 1.44 8.93
C GLN A 21 9.85 2.74 9.55
N ARG A 22 9.49 3.74 8.74
CA ARG A 22 8.94 5.03 9.24
C ARG A 22 7.68 4.87 10.08
N HIS A 23 6.94 3.79 9.89
CA HIS A 23 5.77 3.46 10.71
C HIS A 23 6.13 2.83 12.06
N LEU A 24 7.34 2.34 12.21
CA LEU A 24 7.84 1.70 13.42
C LEU A 24 8.69 2.66 14.28
N ASP A 25 9.47 3.51 13.63
CA ASP A 25 10.40 4.44 14.28
C ASP A 25 9.72 5.76 14.71
N GLY A 26 8.43 5.93 14.41
CA GLY A 26 7.69 7.13 14.73
C GLY A 26 8.01 8.36 13.88
N SER A 27 8.82 8.21 12.84
CA SER A 27 9.16 9.30 11.92
C SER A 27 8.03 9.67 10.96
N PHE A 28 7.00 8.83 10.86
CA PHE A 28 5.84 9.07 10.02
C PHE A 28 4.75 9.85 10.78
N GLN A 29 4.57 11.11 10.42
CA GLN A 29 3.62 12.01 11.09
C GLN A 29 2.43 12.41 10.20
N GLN A 30 2.26 11.76 9.07
CA GLN A 30 1.15 12.08 8.17
C GLN A 30 -0.10 11.27 8.47
N THR A 31 -1.25 11.91 8.31
CA THR A 31 -2.54 11.21 8.35
C THR A 31 -2.84 10.63 6.97
N LEU A 32 -2.82 9.32 6.87
CA LEU A 32 -3.29 8.61 5.68
C LEU A 32 -4.78 8.34 5.78
N LEU A 33 -5.52 8.68 4.75
CA LEU A 33 -6.95 8.47 4.66
C LEU A 33 -7.32 7.56 3.46
N PRO A 34 -6.76 6.34 3.36
CA PRO A 34 -7.01 5.45 2.22
C PRO A 34 -8.47 5.04 2.10
N PHE A 35 -9.22 5.11 3.19
CA PHE A 35 -10.65 4.78 3.26
C PHE A 35 -11.53 6.03 3.40
N GLY A 36 -10.98 7.22 3.17
CA GLY A 36 -11.68 8.48 3.41
C GLY A 36 -11.71 8.87 4.89
N GLY A 37 -12.45 9.91 5.21
CA GLY A 37 -12.56 10.43 6.58
C GLY A 37 -13.93 11.06 6.86
N GLY A 38 -14.18 11.39 8.12
CA GLY A 38 -15.43 11.99 8.57
C GLY A 38 -16.64 11.08 8.40
N GLU A 39 -17.80 11.68 8.14
CA GLU A 39 -19.09 10.96 8.01
C GLU A 39 -19.18 10.04 6.77
N ARG A 40 -18.26 10.19 5.82
CA ARG A 40 -18.19 9.41 4.57
C ARG A 40 -17.08 8.37 4.56
N VAL A 41 -16.56 8.00 5.72
CA VAL A 41 -15.56 6.91 5.81
C VAL A 41 -16.12 5.62 5.23
N CYS A 42 -15.26 4.84 4.57
CA CYS A 42 -15.65 3.57 3.98
C CYS A 42 -16.23 2.62 5.04
N LEU A 43 -17.45 2.15 4.82
CA LEU A 43 -18.12 1.18 5.72
C LEU A 43 -17.34 -0.12 5.85
N GLY A 44 -16.70 -0.56 4.75
CA GLY A 44 -15.92 -1.81 4.70
C GLY A 44 -14.51 -1.71 5.26
N LYS A 45 -14.09 -0.56 5.83
CA LYS A 45 -12.71 -0.34 6.29
C LYS A 45 -12.21 -1.45 7.22
N ALA A 46 -12.96 -1.75 8.27
CA ALA A 46 -12.55 -2.75 9.26
C ALA A 46 -12.40 -4.14 8.67
N LEU A 47 -13.32 -4.52 7.77
CA LEU A 47 -13.25 -5.80 7.06
C LEU A 47 -12.03 -5.85 6.13
N ALA A 48 -11.84 -4.81 5.32
CA ALA A 48 -10.70 -4.74 4.40
C ALA A 48 -9.35 -4.80 5.13
N GLU A 49 -9.21 -4.06 6.24
CA GLU A 49 -7.99 -4.11 7.06
C GLU A 49 -7.74 -5.51 7.64
N LEU A 50 -8.79 -6.20 8.10
CA LEU A 50 -8.67 -7.55 8.61
C LEU A 50 -8.27 -8.54 7.52
N GLU A 51 -8.94 -8.49 6.37
CA GLU A 51 -8.66 -9.35 5.21
C GLU A 51 -7.21 -9.18 4.72
N ILE A 52 -6.75 -7.95 4.53
CA ILE A 52 -5.38 -7.65 4.10
C ILE A 52 -4.37 -8.25 5.08
N ARG A 53 -4.58 -8.08 6.39
CA ARG A 53 -3.68 -8.63 7.40
C ARG A 53 -3.62 -10.15 7.38
N LEU A 54 -4.79 -10.81 7.35
CA LEU A 54 -4.87 -12.27 7.33
C LEU A 54 -4.26 -12.86 6.05
N MET A 55 -4.55 -12.27 4.90
CA MET A 55 -4.00 -12.71 3.62
C MET A 55 -2.48 -12.50 3.57
N ALA A 56 -1.99 -11.34 3.98
CA ALA A 56 -0.56 -11.06 4.01
C ALA A 56 0.18 -12.03 4.96
N MET A 57 -0.34 -12.23 6.17
CA MET A 57 0.24 -13.18 7.12
C MET A 57 0.26 -14.60 6.56
N GLY A 58 -0.87 -15.08 6.04
CA GLY A 58 -0.98 -16.44 5.50
C GLY A 58 -0.06 -16.67 4.31
N LEU A 59 0.10 -15.67 3.45
CA LEU A 59 0.97 -15.72 2.28
C LEU A 59 2.44 -15.70 2.69
N LEU A 60 2.85 -14.69 3.45
CA LEU A 60 4.25 -14.46 3.80
C LEU A 60 4.84 -15.52 4.73
N GLN A 61 4.01 -16.23 5.48
CA GLN A 61 4.47 -17.37 6.29
C GLN A 61 4.82 -18.60 5.44
N ARG A 62 4.26 -18.75 4.26
CA ARG A 62 4.39 -19.94 3.42
C ARG A 62 5.29 -19.75 2.21
N VAL A 63 5.35 -18.52 1.68
CA VAL A 63 6.07 -18.24 0.46
C VAL A 63 6.95 -17.01 0.59
N GLN A 64 8.00 -17.00 -0.19
CA GLN A 64 8.81 -15.83 -0.45
C GLN A 64 8.45 -15.32 -1.85
N LEU A 65 8.12 -14.04 -1.96
CA LEU A 65 7.76 -13.41 -3.21
C LEU A 65 8.96 -12.66 -3.78
N HIS A 66 9.23 -12.86 -5.04
CA HIS A 66 10.26 -12.16 -5.80
C HIS A 66 9.58 -11.44 -6.95
N LEU A 67 9.82 -10.15 -7.07
CA LEU A 67 9.33 -9.37 -8.20
C LEU A 67 10.09 -9.78 -9.45
N GLU A 68 9.38 -10.09 -10.54
CA GLU A 68 10.03 -10.34 -11.81
C GLU A 68 10.59 -9.02 -12.37
N PRO A 69 11.82 -9.04 -12.91
CA PRO A 69 12.44 -7.86 -13.50
C PRO A 69 11.73 -7.44 -14.80
N ASP A 70 12.03 -6.23 -15.26
CA ASP A 70 11.69 -5.72 -16.59
C ASP A 70 10.19 -5.69 -16.93
N GLN A 71 9.30 -5.62 -15.92
CA GLN A 71 7.86 -5.47 -16.13
C GLN A 71 7.43 -4.00 -16.09
N ASP A 72 6.37 -3.69 -16.84
CA ASP A 72 5.76 -2.37 -16.82
C ASP A 72 4.90 -2.20 -15.55
N LEU A 73 5.31 -1.30 -14.67
CA LEU A 73 4.59 -0.98 -13.45
C LEU A 73 3.73 0.29 -13.57
N ASN A 74 3.53 0.80 -14.79
CA ASN A 74 2.65 1.95 -15.01
C ASN A 74 1.23 1.64 -14.53
N LEU A 75 0.65 2.62 -13.83
CA LEU A 75 -0.66 2.44 -13.22
C LEU A 75 -1.78 2.73 -14.22
N GLN A 76 -2.77 1.87 -14.25
CA GLN A 76 -4.10 2.17 -14.75
C GLN A 76 -4.90 2.78 -13.60
N LEU A 77 -5.51 3.94 -13.80
CA LEU A 77 -6.17 4.69 -12.73
C LEU A 77 -7.66 4.37 -12.58
N ILE A 78 -8.29 3.80 -13.59
CA ILE A 78 -9.73 3.53 -13.62
C ILE A 78 -9.97 2.04 -13.83
N PRO A 79 -10.82 1.37 -13.05
CA PRO A 79 -11.67 1.90 -11.96
C PRO A 79 -10.93 2.21 -10.65
N SER A 80 -9.75 1.68 -10.46
CA SER A 80 -8.89 1.93 -9.31
C SER A 80 -7.41 1.87 -9.72
N PRO A 81 -6.51 2.54 -9.00
CA PRO A 81 -5.08 2.48 -9.30
C PRO A 81 -4.55 1.04 -9.17
N THR A 82 -4.20 0.45 -10.30
CA THR A 82 -3.61 -0.89 -10.39
C THR A 82 -2.52 -0.91 -11.45
N PRO A 83 -1.49 -1.77 -11.35
CA PRO A 83 -0.57 -1.99 -12.45
C PRO A 83 -1.35 -2.42 -13.70
N ARG A 84 -1.08 -1.77 -14.83
CA ARG A 84 -1.84 -1.96 -16.08
C ARG A 84 -1.90 -3.42 -16.51
N ASP A 85 -0.78 -4.11 -16.45
CA ASP A 85 -0.61 -5.50 -16.89
C ASP A 85 -0.54 -6.48 -15.71
N GLY A 86 -0.98 -6.04 -14.53
CA GLY A 86 -0.84 -6.79 -13.28
C GLY A 86 0.55 -6.68 -12.68
N LEU A 87 0.84 -7.55 -11.72
CA LEU A 87 2.13 -7.62 -11.06
C LEU A 87 2.65 -9.06 -11.13
N LEU A 88 3.71 -9.27 -11.90
CA LEU A 88 4.32 -10.58 -12.03
C LEU A 88 5.29 -10.83 -10.87
N VAL A 89 5.02 -11.87 -10.12
CA VAL A 89 5.87 -12.29 -9.01
C VAL A 89 6.16 -13.78 -9.10
N ARG A 90 7.37 -14.17 -8.73
CA ARG A 90 7.74 -15.57 -8.52
C ARG A 90 7.57 -15.90 -7.05
N ALA A 91 6.83 -16.94 -6.76
CA ALA A 91 6.66 -17.46 -5.41
C ALA A 91 7.53 -18.69 -5.21
N THR A 92 8.32 -18.71 -4.15
CA THR A 92 9.08 -19.89 -3.71
C THR A 92 8.63 -20.31 -2.32
N ALA A 93 8.61 -21.60 -2.03
CA ALA A 93 8.29 -22.08 -0.69
C ALA A 93 9.30 -21.56 0.33
N ARG A 94 8.81 -21.24 1.49
CA ARG A 94 9.61 -20.78 2.62
C ARG A 94 10.05 -21.92 3.49
#